data_27dd873d863c813c6bcf40a8d472de88
#
_entry.id   27dd873d863c813c6bcf40a8d472de88
#
_cell.length_a   1.000
_cell.length_b   1.000
_cell.length_c   1.000
_cell.angle_alpha   90.00
_cell.angle_beta   90.00
_cell.angle_gamma   90.00
#
_symmetry.space_group_name_H-M   'P 1'
#
loop_
_entity.id
_entity.type
_entity.pdbx_description
1 polymer ?
#
loop_
_entity_poly.entity_id
_entity_poly.type
_entity_poly.pdbx_seq_one_letter_code
_entity_poly.pdbx_strand_id
1 'polypeptide(L)'
;KRIAIVIAGATVNIIFGLLVYFILMSTSSTYITNEIDGTINNYVAEEIGLQKGDKIVELAGKKIKNKEDLNSIMEKSNGEIINLKIKRNDEILEFNIKPTEVTNKNTGMYLDNNCKILSVEKGSSAEKQGLQANDKIIKINGENINEDVSKLVQIIQEKGLNTMTLIIQRNKQEITVELTPDYVSSYYLGVTLKQSDKNLINHLIYGKMETKKFAFSILDNIKMLFTGGVSVDQMMGPVGISEVVAKT
;
A
#
# COMPACT_ATOMS: atom_id res chain seq x y z
N LYS A 1 42.67 3.77 -4.71
CA LYS A 1 42.55 2.40 -5.29
C LYS A 1 41.70 1.46 -4.41
N ARG A 2 41.93 1.29 -3.09
CA ARG A 2 41.18 0.37 -2.21
C ARG A 2 39.68 0.66 -2.16
N ILE A 3 39.28 1.93 -2.00
CA ILE A 3 37.88 2.37 -1.98
C ILE A 3 37.19 2.05 -3.32
N ALA A 4 37.87 2.28 -4.45
CA ALA A 4 37.30 1.98 -5.76
C ALA A 4 37.02 0.48 -5.96
N ILE A 5 37.86 -0.42 -5.41
CA ILE A 5 37.65 -1.87 -5.48
C ILE A 5 36.42 -2.28 -4.64
N VAL A 6 36.27 -1.73 -3.43
CA VAL A 6 35.11 -2.02 -2.56
C VAL A 6 33.81 -1.53 -3.19
N ILE A 7 33.80 -0.31 -3.74
CA ILE A 7 32.64 0.24 -4.44
C ILE A 7 32.31 -0.61 -5.67
N ALA A 8 33.29 -1.00 -6.46
CA ALA A 8 33.07 -1.82 -7.64
C ALA A 8 32.45 -3.18 -7.28
N GLY A 9 32.92 -3.83 -6.21
CA GLY A 9 32.37 -5.10 -5.74
C GLY A 9 30.89 -4.95 -5.32
N ALA A 10 30.58 -3.95 -4.50
CA ALA A 10 29.22 -3.68 -4.09
C ALA A 10 28.29 -3.34 -5.28
N THR A 11 28.78 -2.55 -6.24
CA THR A 11 28.02 -2.19 -7.45
C THR A 11 27.71 -3.42 -8.30
N VAL A 12 28.68 -4.31 -8.52
CA VAL A 12 28.46 -5.54 -9.28
C VAL A 12 27.43 -6.44 -8.60
N ASN A 13 27.47 -6.57 -7.28
CA ASN A 13 26.49 -7.35 -6.53
C ASN A 13 25.07 -6.77 -6.65
N ILE A 14 24.92 -5.46 -6.61
CA ILE A 14 23.62 -4.80 -6.81
C ILE A 14 23.10 -5.04 -8.23
N ILE A 15 23.94 -4.86 -9.25
CA ILE A 15 23.56 -5.09 -10.65
C ILE A 15 23.15 -6.56 -10.86
N PHE A 16 23.91 -7.50 -10.32
CA PHE A 16 23.59 -8.91 -10.40
C PHE A 16 22.29 -9.24 -9.69
N GLY A 17 22.07 -8.71 -8.49
CA GLY A 17 20.82 -8.84 -7.76
C GLY A 17 19.60 -8.32 -8.52
N LEU A 18 19.72 -7.14 -9.16
CA LEU A 18 18.68 -6.59 -10.02
C LEU A 18 18.41 -7.44 -11.26
N LEU A 19 19.45 -8.02 -11.84
CA LEU A 19 19.30 -8.95 -12.99
C LEU A 19 18.54 -10.22 -12.58
N VAL A 20 18.91 -10.83 -11.47
CA VAL A 20 18.22 -12.01 -10.94
C VAL A 20 16.76 -11.67 -10.60
N TYR A 21 16.53 -10.54 -9.95
CA TYR A 21 15.17 -10.09 -9.63
C TYR A 21 14.34 -9.86 -10.88
N PHE A 22 14.91 -9.22 -11.92
CA PHE A 22 14.24 -9.05 -13.22
C PHE A 22 13.83 -10.40 -13.84
N ILE A 23 14.72 -11.38 -13.86
CA ILE A 23 14.43 -12.70 -14.39
C ILE A 23 13.29 -13.36 -13.60
N LEU A 24 13.36 -13.35 -12.26
CA LEU A 24 12.34 -13.91 -11.39
C LEU A 24 10.97 -13.24 -11.61
N MET A 25 10.93 -11.93 -11.65
CA MET A 25 9.66 -11.18 -11.88
C MET A 25 9.12 -11.42 -13.30
N SER A 26 10.00 -11.55 -14.29
CA SER A 26 9.59 -11.85 -15.67
C SER A 26 9.02 -13.25 -15.86
N THR A 27 9.23 -14.17 -14.91
CA THR A 27 8.69 -15.55 -15.00
C THR A 27 7.42 -15.74 -14.18
N SER A 28 7.08 -14.84 -13.27
CA SER A 28 6.13 -15.15 -12.20
C SER A 28 4.75 -14.55 -12.35
N SER A 29 4.55 -13.40 -13.02
CA SER A 29 3.30 -12.66 -12.84
C SER A 29 2.85 -11.80 -14.02
N THR A 30 1.60 -11.38 -13.93
CA THR A 30 0.94 -10.39 -14.77
C THR A 30 0.78 -9.10 -13.97
N TYR A 31 0.68 -7.97 -14.64
CA TYR A 31 0.42 -6.67 -14.03
C TYR A 31 -1.02 -6.20 -14.28
N ILE A 32 -1.51 -5.29 -13.46
CA ILE A 32 -2.81 -4.64 -13.67
C ILE A 32 -2.61 -3.50 -14.68
N THR A 33 -3.30 -3.60 -15.80
CA THR A 33 -3.21 -2.64 -16.91
C THR A 33 -3.97 -1.34 -16.60
N ASN A 34 -4.04 -0.43 -17.58
CA ASN A 34 -4.89 0.75 -17.56
C ASN A 34 -6.22 0.56 -18.32
N GLU A 35 -6.55 -0.68 -18.71
CA GLU A 35 -7.81 -1.03 -19.37
C GLU A 35 -8.88 -1.33 -18.32
N ILE A 36 -10.07 -0.74 -18.48
CA ILE A 36 -11.21 -0.94 -17.58
C ILE A 36 -11.85 -2.30 -17.85
N ASP A 37 -12.01 -3.11 -16.81
CA ASP A 37 -12.75 -4.38 -16.85
C ASP A 37 -14.19 -4.22 -16.38
N GLY A 38 -14.48 -3.19 -15.58
CA GLY A 38 -15.81 -2.83 -15.10
C GLY A 38 -15.81 -1.59 -14.25
N THR A 39 -16.98 -1.08 -13.95
CA THR A 39 -17.21 0.04 -13.02
C THR A 39 -17.80 -0.46 -11.72
N ILE A 40 -17.59 0.31 -10.65
CA ILE A 40 -18.14 0.07 -9.33
C ILE A 40 -19.32 1.03 -9.13
N ASN A 41 -20.44 0.50 -8.66
CA ASN A 41 -21.66 1.29 -8.47
C ASN A 41 -21.45 2.42 -7.45
N ASN A 42 -22.14 3.54 -7.68
CA ASN A 42 -22.07 4.76 -6.85
C ASN A 42 -20.70 5.45 -6.85
N TYR A 43 -19.87 5.21 -7.86
CA TYR A 43 -18.63 5.94 -8.08
C TYR A 43 -18.70 6.79 -9.35
N VAL A 44 -17.84 7.79 -9.42
CA VAL A 44 -17.79 8.74 -10.54
C VAL A 44 -17.62 8.07 -11.90
N ALA A 45 -16.96 6.91 -11.97
CA ALA A 45 -16.80 6.15 -13.22
C ALA A 45 -18.14 5.71 -13.82
N GLU A 46 -19.09 5.28 -12.99
CA GLU A 46 -20.44 4.92 -13.42
C GLU A 46 -21.22 6.15 -13.88
N GLU A 47 -21.15 7.24 -13.12
CA GLU A 47 -21.86 8.50 -13.41
C GLU A 47 -21.49 9.10 -14.76
N ILE A 48 -20.20 9.03 -15.14
CA ILE A 48 -19.71 9.55 -16.42
C ILE A 48 -19.79 8.53 -17.57
N GLY A 49 -20.30 7.33 -17.29
CA GLY A 49 -20.54 6.30 -18.30
C GLY A 49 -19.27 5.64 -18.84
N LEU A 50 -18.26 5.41 -17.97
CA LEU A 50 -17.11 4.57 -18.33
C LEU A 50 -17.57 3.12 -18.55
N GLN A 51 -16.89 2.44 -19.47
CA GLN A 51 -17.29 1.11 -19.93
C GLN A 51 -16.10 0.15 -19.89
N LYS A 52 -16.42 -1.14 -19.84
CA LYS A 52 -15.43 -2.20 -20.05
C LYS A 52 -14.76 -2.05 -21.41
N GLY A 53 -13.44 -2.13 -21.44
CA GLY A 53 -12.62 -1.95 -22.63
C GLY A 53 -12.07 -0.53 -22.83
N ASP A 54 -12.57 0.48 -22.11
CA ASP A 54 -11.97 1.80 -22.10
C ASP A 54 -10.54 1.73 -21.58
N LYS A 55 -9.63 2.49 -22.18
CA LYS A 55 -8.24 2.62 -21.69
C LYS A 55 -8.04 4.00 -21.10
N ILE A 56 -7.68 4.06 -19.83
CA ILE A 56 -7.30 5.32 -19.17
C ILE A 56 -5.92 5.71 -19.69
N VAL A 57 -5.85 6.80 -20.48
CA VAL A 57 -4.59 7.23 -21.09
C VAL A 57 -3.92 8.36 -20.34
N GLU A 58 -4.71 9.25 -19.73
CA GLU A 58 -4.21 10.41 -19.01
C GLU A 58 -5.13 10.78 -17.85
N LEU A 59 -4.56 11.20 -16.74
CA LEU A 59 -5.27 11.72 -15.57
C LEU A 59 -4.49 12.90 -15.00
N ALA A 60 -5.15 14.05 -14.80
CA ALA A 60 -4.53 15.28 -14.34
C ALA A 60 -3.23 15.63 -15.11
N GLY A 61 -3.25 15.50 -16.46
CA GLY A 61 -2.09 15.77 -17.33
C GLY A 61 -0.99 14.73 -17.31
N LYS A 62 -1.14 13.62 -16.56
CA LYS A 62 -0.12 12.57 -16.46
C LYS A 62 -0.60 11.29 -17.14
N LYS A 63 0.30 10.66 -17.90
CA LYS A 63 0.02 9.38 -18.56
C LYS A 63 -0.16 8.25 -17.55
N ILE A 64 -1.21 7.46 -17.75
CA ILE A 64 -1.56 6.28 -16.95
C ILE A 64 -1.15 5.02 -17.71
N LYS A 65 -0.35 4.18 -17.08
CA LYS A 65 0.12 2.91 -17.66
C LYS A 65 -0.40 1.70 -16.90
N ASN A 66 -0.72 1.88 -15.62
CA ASN A 66 -1.11 0.81 -14.71
C ASN A 66 -1.94 1.36 -13.55
N LYS A 67 -2.38 0.45 -12.67
CA LYS A 67 -3.18 0.76 -11.49
C LYS A 67 -2.46 1.71 -10.50
N GLU A 68 -1.16 1.55 -10.35
CA GLU A 68 -0.37 2.34 -9.40
C GLU A 68 -0.30 3.81 -9.82
N ASP A 69 -0.14 4.08 -11.13
CA ASP A 69 -0.18 5.45 -11.65
C ASP A 69 -1.55 6.09 -11.36
N LEU A 70 -2.64 5.36 -11.63
CA LEU A 70 -4.01 5.81 -11.37
C LEU A 70 -4.21 6.17 -9.88
N ASN A 71 -3.90 5.23 -8.98
CA ASN A 71 -4.12 5.42 -7.56
C ASN A 71 -3.30 6.58 -7.00
N SER A 72 -2.03 6.69 -7.39
CA SER A 72 -1.15 7.78 -6.93
C SER A 72 -1.65 9.17 -7.33
N ILE A 73 -2.28 9.30 -8.48
CA ILE A 73 -2.82 10.59 -8.94
C ILE A 73 -4.16 10.87 -8.28
N MET A 74 -5.01 9.86 -8.13
CA MET A 74 -6.28 9.98 -7.41
C MET A 74 -6.07 10.46 -5.97
N GLU A 75 -5.13 9.87 -5.25
CA GLU A 75 -4.79 10.24 -3.88
C GLU A 75 -4.28 11.70 -3.80
N LYS A 76 -3.42 12.09 -4.74
CA LYS A 76 -2.88 13.47 -4.80
C LYS A 76 -3.89 14.53 -5.22
N SER A 77 -5.03 14.13 -5.77
CA SER A 77 -6.09 15.06 -6.18
C SER A 77 -6.79 15.72 -4.99
N ASN A 78 -6.72 15.11 -3.80
CA ASN A 78 -7.45 15.55 -2.61
C ASN A 78 -8.94 15.84 -2.86
N GLY A 79 -9.55 15.13 -3.82
CA GLY A 79 -10.95 15.31 -4.20
C GLY A 79 -11.23 16.53 -5.07
N GLU A 80 -10.22 17.22 -5.56
CA GLU A 80 -10.38 18.31 -6.51
C GLU A 80 -10.79 17.78 -7.89
N ILE A 81 -11.42 18.63 -8.70
CA ILE A 81 -11.80 18.31 -10.07
C ILE A 81 -10.54 18.13 -10.90
N ILE A 82 -10.42 16.98 -11.56
CA ILE A 82 -9.28 16.64 -12.41
C ILE A 82 -9.76 16.20 -13.80
N ASN A 83 -8.93 16.44 -14.81
CA ASN A 83 -9.19 16.01 -16.17
C ASN A 83 -8.79 14.54 -16.36
N LEU A 84 -9.71 13.75 -16.93
CA LEU A 84 -9.53 12.34 -17.30
C LEU A 84 -9.65 12.21 -18.81
N LYS A 85 -8.65 11.57 -19.44
CA LYS A 85 -8.74 11.15 -20.84
C LYS A 85 -8.73 9.64 -20.93
N ILE A 86 -9.70 9.13 -21.67
CA ILE A 86 -9.78 7.71 -21.99
C ILE A 86 -9.73 7.51 -23.50
N LYS A 87 -9.37 6.31 -23.92
CA LYS A 87 -9.45 5.87 -25.31
C LYS A 87 -10.54 4.80 -25.41
N ARG A 88 -11.58 5.08 -26.22
CA ARG A 88 -12.68 4.17 -26.56
C ARG A 88 -12.79 4.05 -28.08
N ASN A 89 -12.73 2.84 -28.61
CA ASN A 89 -12.83 2.59 -30.06
C ASN A 89 -11.92 3.50 -30.92
N ASP A 90 -10.67 3.67 -30.47
CA ASP A 90 -9.63 4.55 -31.05
C ASP A 90 -9.88 6.07 -30.94
N GLU A 91 -10.99 6.50 -30.37
CA GLU A 91 -11.27 7.90 -30.07
C GLU A 91 -10.84 8.28 -28.65
N ILE A 92 -10.40 9.52 -28.48
CA ILE A 92 -10.07 10.09 -27.16
C ILE A 92 -11.27 10.85 -26.64
N LEU A 93 -11.77 10.43 -25.49
CA LEU A 93 -12.84 11.12 -24.77
C LEU A 93 -12.24 11.79 -23.53
N GLU A 94 -12.69 13.02 -23.27
CA GLU A 94 -12.23 13.82 -22.11
C GLU A 94 -13.39 14.08 -21.15
N PHE A 95 -13.10 13.96 -19.86
CA PHE A 95 -14.04 14.21 -18.77
C PHE A 95 -13.37 15.08 -17.69
N ASN A 96 -14.11 16.02 -17.14
CA ASN A 96 -13.72 16.66 -15.88
C ASN A 96 -14.44 15.92 -14.76
N ILE A 97 -13.70 15.24 -13.90
CA ILE A 97 -14.25 14.38 -12.87
C ILE A 97 -13.90 14.92 -11.48
N LYS A 98 -14.85 14.80 -10.57
CA LYS A 98 -14.58 14.91 -9.14
C LYS A 98 -14.45 13.50 -8.58
N PRO A 99 -13.27 13.07 -8.12
CA PRO A 99 -13.09 11.73 -7.55
C PRO A 99 -14.10 11.43 -6.45
N THR A 100 -14.57 10.20 -6.38
CA THR A 100 -15.46 9.78 -5.29
C THR A 100 -14.65 9.65 -4.01
N GLU A 101 -15.04 10.43 -3.00
CA GLU A 101 -14.43 10.37 -1.68
C GLU A 101 -14.99 9.18 -0.90
N VAL A 102 -14.09 8.35 -0.38
CA VAL A 102 -14.43 7.27 0.56
C VAL A 102 -13.69 7.53 1.85
N THR A 103 -14.44 7.76 2.91
CA THR A 103 -13.89 8.01 4.23
C THR A 103 -13.79 6.71 5.00
N ASN A 104 -12.57 6.34 5.38
CA ASN A 104 -12.28 5.16 6.18
C ASN A 104 -11.81 5.58 7.57
N LYS A 105 -12.11 4.75 8.55
CA LYS A 105 -11.52 4.90 9.89
C LYS A 105 -10.12 4.34 9.90
N ASN A 106 -9.19 5.14 10.37
CA ASN A 106 -7.81 4.74 10.57
C ASN A 106 -7.44 4.88 12.06
N THR A 107 -6.92 3.84 12.62
CA THR A 107 -6.39 3.85 13.99
C THR A 107 -4.90 4.11 14.01
N GLY A 108 -4.22 3.90 12.89
CA GLY A 108 -2.76 3.93 12.78
C GLY A 108 -2.07 2.69 13.34
N MET A 109 -2.80 1.60 13.57
CA MET A 109 -2.23 0.32 13.98
C MET A 109 -2.06 -0.61 12.77
N TYR A 110 -0.88 -1.18 12.62
CA TYR A 110 -0.63 -2.29 11.71
C TYR A 110 -0.57 -3.58 12.51
N LEU A 111 -1.45 -4.52 12.18
CA LEU A 111 -1.67 -5.74 12.97
C LEU A 111 -1.20 -6.98 12.20
N ASP A 112 -0.76 -8.00 12.94
CA ASP A 112 -0.65 -9.35 12.41
C ASP A 112 -2.00 -10.10 12.50
N ASN A 113 -2.02 -11.34 12.00
CA ASN A 113 -3.23 -12.17 12.01
C ASN A 113 -3.72 -12.54 13.42
N ASN A 114 -2.90 -12.37 14.45
CA ASN A 114 -3.20 -12.70 15.85
C ASN A 114 -3.52 -11.46 16.69
N CYS A 115 -3.90 -10.34 16.06
CA CYS A 115 -4.19 -9.05 16.71
C CYS A 115 -3.03 -8.45 17.50
N LYS A 116 -1.79 -8.79 17.14
CA LYS A 116 -0.60 -8.18 17.69
C LYS A 116 -0.21 -6.97 16.87
N ILE A 117 0.11 -5.85 17.53
CA ILE A 117 0.57 -4.63 16.87
C ILE A 117 2.01 -4.83 16.36
N LEU A 118 2.18 -4.79 15.05
CA LEU A 118 3.49 -4.83 14.38
C LEU A 118 4.18 -3.47 14.41
N SER A 119 3.41 -2.41 14.12
CA SER A 119 3.88 -1.03 14.17
C SER A 119 2.73 -0.07 14.40
N VAL A 120 3.06 1.13 14.85
CA VAL A 120 2.11 2.24 15.04
C VAL A 120 2.58 3.41 14.17
N GLU A 121 1.63 3.99 13.44
CA GLU A 121 1.87 5.13 12.56
C GLU A 121 2.10 6.40 13.40
N LYS A 122 3.14 7.16 13.06
CA LYS A 122 3.48 8.41 13.75
C LYS A 122 2.38 9.47 13.56
N GLY A 123 1.97 10.09 14.67
CA GLY A 123 0.91 11.11 14.69
C GLY A 123 -0.51 10.55 14.72
N SER A 124 -0.68 9.22 14.61
CA SER A 124 -2.00 8.57 14.66
C SER A 124 -2.64 8.60 16.05
N SER A 125 -3.93 8.26 16.09
CA SER A 125 -4.65 8.11 17.36
C SER A 125 -4.06 7.00 18.23
N ALA A 126 -3.59 5.91 17.65
CA ALA A 126 -2.91 4.85 18.39
C ALA A 126 -1.63 5.32 19.08
N GLU A 127 -0.78 6.10 18.38
CA GLU A 127 0.44 6.66 18.99
C GLU A 127 0.10 7.63 20.13
N LYS A 128 -0.87 8.52 19.90
CA LYS A 128 -1.31 9.49 20.92
C LYS A 128 -1.83 8.83 22.20
N GLN A 129 -2.40 7.64 22.10
CA GLN A 129 -2.90 6.83 23.21
C GLN A 129 -1.85 5.88 23.78
N GLY A 130 -0.61 5.95 23.31
CA GLY A 130 0.52 5.18 23.85
C GLY A 130 0.53 3.70 23.47
N LEU A 131 -0.17 3.31 22.42
CA LEU A 131 -0.06 1.97 21.84
C LEU A 131 1.33 1.79 21.20
N GLN A 132 1.87 0.58 21.28
CA GLN A 132 3.24 0.29 20.85
C GLN A 132 3.30 -1.03 20.07
N ALA A 133 4.37 -1.19 19.28
CA ALA A 133 4.69 -2.48 18.69
C ALA A 133 4.82 -3.56 19.78
N ASN A 134 4.36 -4.75 19.48
CA ASN A 134 4.26 -5.92 20.35
C ASN A 134 3.09 -5.91 21.36
N ASP A 135 2.29 -4.88 21.47
CA ASP A 135 1.01 -4.97 22.19
C ASP A 135 0.09 -5.98 21.52
N LYS A 136 -0.56 -6.82 22.28
CA LYS A 136 -1.57 -7.76 21.77
C LYS A 136 -2.96 -7.31 22.20
N ILE A 137 -3.85 -7.09 21.24
CA ILE A 137 -5.23 -6.69 21.54
C ILE A 137 -6.03 -7.94 21.92
N ILE A 138 -6.64 -7.91 23.13
CA ILE A 138 -7.41 -9.04 23.68
C ILE A 138 -8.89 -8.78 23.55
N LYS A 139 -9.34 -7.56 23.91
CA LYS A 139 -10.76 -7.19 23.88
C LYS A 139 -10.95 -5.81 23.27
N ILE A 140 -12.11 -5.60 22.67
CA ILE A 140 -12.62 -4.31 22.21
C ILE A 140 -14.04 -4.10 22.75
N ASN A 141 -14.28 -2.97 23.43
CA ASN A 141 -15.57 -2.65 24.03
C ASN A 141 -16.15 -3.77 24.90
N GLY A 142 -15.30 -4.49 25.64
CA GLY A 142 -15.67 -5.62 26.47
C GLY A 142 -15.83 -6.97 25.73
N GLU A 143 -15.81 -6.96 24.40
CA GLU A 143 -15.92 -8.17 23.57
C GLU A 143 -14.55 -8.80 23.33
N ASN A 144 -14.44 -10.11 23.57
CA ASN A 144 -13.23 -10.86 23.31
C ASN A 144 -13.03 -11.10 21.80
N ILE A 145 -11.85 -10.79 21.29
CA ILE A 145 -11.54 -10.87 19.87
C ILE A 145 -11.11 -12.29 19.48
N ASN A 146 -10.63 -13.10 20.43
CA ASN A 146 -10.14 -14.47 20.19
C ASN A 146 -9.05 -14.57 19.10
N GLU A 147 -8.17 -13.56 19.06
CA GLU A 147 -7.08 -13.47 18.06
C GLU A 147 -7.57 -13.36 16.60
N ASP A 148 -8.83 -12.98 16.38
CA ASP A 148 -9.40 -12.79 15.05
C ASP A 148 -9.28 -11.32 14.62
N VAL A 149 -8.29 -11.03 13.77
CA VAL A 149 -8.04 -9.68 13.23
C VAL A 149 -9.20 -9.20 12.36
N SER A 150 -9.90 -10.09 11.65
CA SER A 150 -11.03 -9.72 10.79
C SER A 150 -12.19 -9.21 11.64
N LYS A 151 -12.48 -9.89 12.74
CA LYS A 151 -13.48 -9.47 13.73
C LYS A 151 -13.11 -8.11 14.33
N LEU A 152 -11.85 -7.92 14.71
CA LEU A 152 -11.37 -6.65 15.26
C LEU A 152 -11.58 -5.50 14.26
N VAL A 153 -11.17 -5.69 13.01
CA VAL A 153 -11.32 -4.68 11.95
C VAL A 153 -12.80 -4.38 11.70
N GLN A 154 -13.65 -5.39 11.64
CA GLN A 154 -15.10 -5.21 11.49
C GLN A 154 -15.69 -4.34 12.60
N ILE A 155 -15.38 -4.63 13.86
CA ILE A 155 -15.89 -3.84 15.01
C ILE A 155 -15.40 -2.39 14.93
N ILE A 156 -14.16 -2.16 14.54
CA ILE A 156 -13.60 -0.81 14.35
C ILE A 156 -14.38 -0.05 13.27
N GLN A 157 -14.68 -0.69 12.14
CA GLN A 157 -15.40 -0.05 11.04
C GLN A 157 -16.88 0.22 11.36
N GLU A 158 -17.55 -0.66 12.07
CA GLU A 158 -18.98 -0.54 12.36
C GLU A 158 -19.31 0.52 13.42
N LYS A 159 -18.49 0.68 14.45
CA LYS A 159 -18.85 1.49 15.64
C LYS A 159 -18.69 3.01 15.53
N GLY A 160 -18.54 3.57 14.35
CA GLY A 160 -18.53 5.05 14.15
C GLY A 160 -17.29 5.73 14.72
N LEU A 161 -17.37 7.07 14.93
CA LEU A 161 -16.34 7.89 15.60
C LEU A 161 -16.25 7.66 17.11
N ASN A 162 -16.99 6.69 17.64
CA ASN A 162 -17.05 6.53 19.08
C ASN A 162 -15.70 6.03 19.59
N THR A 163 -15.29 6.60 20.70
CA THR A 163 -14.17 6.08 21.48
C THR A 163 -14.41 4.63 21.80
N MET A 164 -13.43 3.80 21.51
CA MET A 164 -13.43 2.37 21.77
C MET A 164 -12.51 2.07 22.93
N THR A 165 -12.93 1.20 23.83
CA THR A 165 -12.11 0.69 24.91
C THR A 165 -11.39 -0.58 24.42
N LEU A 166 -10.09 -0.53 24.33
CA LEU A 166 -9.23 -1.69 24.04
C LEU A 166 -8.66 -2.24 25.35
N ILE A 167 -8.63 -3.56 25.51
CA ILE A 167 -7.79 -4.23 26.49
C ILE A 167 -6.64 -4.87 25.73
N ILE A 168 -5.43 -4.41 26.01
CA ILE A 168 -4.21 -4.93 25.40
C ILE A 168 -3.37 -5.68 26.42
N GLN A 169 -2.58 -6.62 25.97
CA GLN A 169 -1.54 -7.27 26.75
C GLN A 169 -0.17 -6.71 26.36
N ARG A 170 0.53 -6.12 27.33
CA ARG A 170 1.91 -5.65 27.22
C ARG A 170 2.72 -6.25 28.37
N ASN A 171 3.80 -6.96 28.07
CA ASN A 171 4.66 -7.60 29.09
C ASN A 171 3.88 -8.48 30.08
N LYS A 172 2.89 -9.24 29.61
CA LYS A 172 1.97 -10.10 30.42
C LYS A 172 1.02 -9.32 31.34
N GLN A 173 0.94 -8.00 31.24
CA GLN A 173 0.00 -7.16 31.97
C GLN A 173 -1.11 -6.69 31.05
N GLU A 174 -2.33 -6.66 31.54
CA GLU A 174 -3.46 -6.08 30.83
C GLU A 174 -3.51 -4.58 31.08
N ILE A 175 -3.64 -3.82 30.00
CA ILE A 175 -3.72 -2.36 30.01
C ILE A 175 -5.00 -1.98 29.25
N THR A 176 -5.78 -1.08 29.83
CA THR A 176 -6.95 -0.50 29.16
C THR A 176 -6.55 0.78 28.47
N VAL A 177 -6.90 0.89 27.18
CA VAL A 177 -6.62 2.05 26.34
C VAL A 177 -7.91 2.51 25.67
N GLU A 178 -8.19 3.80 25.72
CA GLU A 178 -9.29 4.41 24.99
C GLU A 178 -8.77 4.89 23.64
N LEU A 179 -9.38 4.42 22.54
CA LEU A 179 -8.98 4.73 21.18
C LEU A 179 -10.13 5.33 20.40
N THR A 180 -9.95 6.53 19.87
CA THR A 180 -10.87 7.15 18.93
C THR A 180 -10.19 7.12 17.55
N PRO A 181 -10.74 6.40 16.54
CA PRO A 181 -10.15 6.36 15.20
C PRO A 181 -10.14 7.75 14.56
N ASP A 182 -9.09 8.04 13.81
CA ASP A 182 -9.05 9.18 12.90
C ASP A 182 -9.81 8.83 11.61
N TYR A 183 -10.29 9.82 10.88
CA TYR A 183 -10.82 9.65 9.52
C TYR A 183 -9.73 9.93 8.50
N VAL A 184 -9.62 9.04 7.53
CA VAL A 184 -8.77 9.22 6.36
C VAL A 184 -9.65 9.15 5.12
N SER A 185 -9.70 10.23 4.37
CA SER A 185 -10.36 10.27 3.08
C SER A 185 -9.43 9.72 2.01
N SER A 186 -9.96 8.81 1.20
CA SER A 186 -9.30 8.27 0.00
C SER A 186 -10.17 8.55 -1.21
N TYR A 187 -9.54 8.79 -2.34
CA TYR A 187 -10.22 9.25 -3.55
C TYR A 187 -10.12 8.22 -4.66
N TYR A 188 -11.24 7.85 -5.25
CA TYR A 188 -11.33 6.76 -6.21
C TYR A 188 -12.07 7.16 -7.48
N LEU A 189 -11.66 6.56 -8.61
CA LEU A 189 -12.41 6.60 -9.86
C LEU A 189 -13.59 5.61 -9.83
N GLY A 190 -13.43 4.49 -9.14
CA GLY A 190 -14.46 3.45 -9.07
C GLY A 190 -14.47 2.51 -10.26
N VAL A 191 -13.29 2.05 -10.69
CA VAL A 191 -13.12 1.08 -11.76
C VAL A 191 -12.37 -0.16 -11.28
N THR A 192 -12.72 -1.30 -11.87
CA THR A 192 -11.86 -2.49 -11.87
C THR A 192 -11.01 -2.48 -13.13
N LEU A 193 -9.72 -2.75 -13.00
CA LEU A 193 -8.79 -2.76 -14.12
C LEU A 193 -8.43 -4.19 -14.52
N LYS A 194 -8.30 -4.38 -15.82
CA LYS A 194 -7.98 -5.67 -16.41
C LYS A 194 -6.56 -6.10 -16.09
N GLN A 195 -6.40 -7.36 -15.74
CA GLN A 195 -5.10 -7.99 -15.64
C GLN A 195 -4.51 -8.22 -17.04
N SER A 196 -3.21 -8.00 -17.22
CA SER A 196 -2.55 -8.25 -18.50
C SER A 196 -2.60 -9.74 -18.87
N ASP A 197 -2.62 -10.01 -20.19
CA ASP A 197 -2.54 -11.38 -20.67
C ASP A 197 -1.19 -12.04 -20.31
N LYS A 198 -1.23 -13.34 -20.09
CA LYS A 198 -0.04 -14.16 -19.80
C LYS A 198 0.70 -14.45 -21.11
N ASN A 199 1.58 -13.55 -21.52
CA ASN A 199 2.46 -13.73 -22.67
C ASN A 199 3.86 -13.18 -22.37
N LEU A 200 4.85 -13.59 -23.15
CA LEU A 200 6.24 -13.24 -22.94
C LEU A 200 6.47 -11.71 -22.85
N ILE A 201 5.81 -10.96 -23.69
CA ILE A 201 5.96 -9.50 -23.74
C ILE A 201 5.47 -8.87 -22.43
N ASN A 202 4.29 -9.26 -21.97
CA ASN A 202 3.72 -8.75 -20.72
C ASN A 202 4.53 -9.18 -19.49
N HIS A 203 5.08 -10.40 -19.49
CA HIS A 203 6.02 -10.85 -18.46
C HIS A 203 7.27 -10.00 -18.42
N LEU A 204 7.88 -9.67 -19.55
CA LEU A 204 9.05 -8.80 -19.62
C LEU A 204 8.72 -7.35 -19.19
N ILE A 205 7.54 -6.82 -19.57
CA ILE A 205 7.07 -5.51 -19.12
C ILE A 205 6.91 -5.50 -17.60
N TYR A 206 6.28 -6.53 -17.03
CA TYR A 206 6.11 -6.67 -15.58
C TYR A 206 7.47 -6.75 -14.87
N GLY A 207 8.37 -7.62 -15.33
CA GLY A 207 9.72 -7.74 -14.79
C GLY A 207 10.47 -6.41 -14.77
N LYS A 208 10.40 -5.64 -15.87
CA LYS A 208 11.00 -4.31 -15.96
C LYS A 208 10.38 -3.32 -14.96
N MET A 209 9.06 -3.32 -14.84
CA MET A 209 8.35 -2.43 -13.90
C MET A 209 8.74 -2.71 -12.45
N GLU A 210 8.70 -3.97 -12.04
CA GLU A 210 9.01 -4.38 -10.67
C GLU A 210 10.50 -4.18 -10.34
N THR A 211 11.41 -4.50 -11.27
CA THR A 211 12.84 -4.25 -11.08
C THR A 211 13.13 -2.76 -10.90
N LYS A 212 12.44 -1.91 -11.66
CA LYS A 212 12.56 -0.46 -11.51
C LYS A 212 12.06 0.00 -10.13
N LYS A 213 10.89 -0.45 -9.69
CA LYS A 213 10.36 -0.12 -8.35
C LYS A 213 11.33 -0.56 -7.25
N PHE A 214 11.85 -1.79 -7.35
CA PHE A 214 12.80 -2.34 -6.39
C PHE A 214 14.10 -1.53 -6.35
N ALA A 215 14.66 -1.15 -7.50
CA ALA A 215 15.87 -0.32 -7.56
C ALA A 215 15.65 1.05 -6.89
N PHE A 216 14.50 1.71 -7.14
CA PHE A 216 14.18 2.97 -6.49
C PHE A 216 13.97 2.80 -4.99
N SER A 217 13.30 1.74 -4.54
CA SER A 217 13.12 1.48 -3.10
C SER A 217 14.46 1.29 -2.37
N ILE A 218 15.45 0.66 -3.01
CA ILE A 218 16.81 0.57 -2.47
C ILE A 218 17.41 1.98 -2.29
N LEU A 219 17.29 2.84 -3.30
CA LEU A 219 17.83 4.21 -3.24
C LEU A 219 17.12 5.05 -2.18
N ASP A 220 15.80 4.93 -2.06
CA ASP A 220 15.02 5.64 -1.05
C ASP A 220 15.38 5.15 0.37
N ASN A 221 15.53 3.85 0.58
CA ASN A 221 15.97 3.29 1.85
C ASN A 221 17.39 3.75 2.22
N ILE A 222 18.31 3.78 1.26
CA ILE A 222 19.66 4.33 1.47
C ILE A 222 19.57 5.82 1.86
N LYS A 223 18.74 6.60 1.16
CA LYS A 223 18.52 8.01 1.49
C LYS A 223 17.97 8.18 2.90
N MET A 224 16.98 7.38 3.30
CA MET A 224 16.39 7.41 4.65
C MET A 224 17.43 7.13 5.74
N LEU A 225 18.39 6.23 5.50
CA LEU A 225 19.51 5.99 6.41
C LEU A 225 20.37 7.23 6.61
N PHE A 226 20.70 7.94 5.53
CA PHE A 226 21.53 9.15 5.61
C PHE A 226 20.78 10.37 6.17
N THR A 227 19.45 10.41 6.06
CA THR A 227 18.62 11.51 6.58
C THR A 227 18.08 11.25 8.00
N GLY A 228 18.43 10.12 8.62
CA GLY A 228 17.99 9.77 9.97
C GLY A 228 16.53 9.35 10.08
N GLY A 229 15.87 9.05 8.95
CA GLY A 229 14.49 8.58 8.91
C GLY A 229 14.30 7.14 9.41
N VAL A 230 15.38 6.35 9.49
CA VAL A 230 15.39 4.99 10.03
C VAL A 230 16.65 4.84 10.89
N SER A 231 16.49 4.27 12.09
CA SER A 231 17.64 3.98 12.96
C SER A 231 18.35 2.72 12.46
N VAL A 232 19.68 2.67 12.60
CA VAL A 232 20.50 1.52 12.20
C VAL A 232 20.07 0.24 12.95
N ASP A 233 19.54 0.40 14.17
CA ASP A 233 19.04 -0.70 15.01
C ASP A 233 17.76 -1.35 14.46
N GLN A 234 17.06 -0.69 13.55
CA GLN A 234 15.90 -1.23 12.85
C GLN A 234 16.27 -2.04 11.59
N MET A 235 17.54 -2.07 11.22
CA MET A 235 18.05 -2.88 10.12
C MET A 235 18.25 -4.31 10.57
N MET A 236 17.31 -5.18 10.23
CA MET A 236 17.50 -6.61 10.40
C MET A 236 18.53 -7.13 9.41
N GLY A 237 19.67 -7.59 9.91
CA GLY A 237 20.63 -8.37 9.14
C GLY A 237 20.07 -9.77 8.79
N PRO A 238 20.78 -10.56 7.98
CA PRO A 238 20.38 -11.94 7.62
C PRO A 238 20.00 -12.81 8.82
N VAL A 239 20.63 -12.61 9.96
CA VAL A 239 20.36 -13.34 11.21
C VAL A 239 19.00 -12.91 11.79
N GLY A 240 18.68 -11.62 11.80
CA GLY A 240 17.38 -11.13 12.26
C GLY A 240 16.22 -11.59 11.39
N ILE A 241 16.42 -11.64 10.06
CA ILE A 241 15.43 -12.17 9.12
C ILE A 241 15.19 -13.67 9.36
N SER A 242 16.27 -14.45 9.58
CA SER A 242 16.14 -15.89 9.88
C SER A 242 15.42 -16.16 11.20
N GLU A 243 15.60 -15.29 12.20
CA GLU A 243 14.91 -15.37 13.50
C GLU A 243 13.42 -15.09 13.40
N VAL A 244 13.01 -14.13 12.53
CA VAL A 244 11.60 -13.85 12.25
C VAL A 244 10.95 -14.98 11.48
N VAL A 245 11.62 -15.51 10.45
CA VAL A 245 11.12 -16.64 9.64
C VAL A 245 11.04 -17.94 10.45
N ALA A 246 11.93 -18.17 11.40
CA ALA A 246 11.90 -19.37 12.26
C ALA A 246 10.81 -19.29 13.37
N LYS A 247 10.23 -18.13 13.61
CA LYS A 247 9.17 -17.90 14.63
C LYS A 247 7.76 -17.79 14.01
N THR A 248 7.65 -17.86 12.69
CA THR A 248 6.38 -17.96 11.92
C THR A 248 6.09 -19.41 11.56
#